data_7d222b2d4cb6681c75be3164e24cf413
#
_entry.id   7d222b2d4cb6681c75be3164e24cf413
#
_cell.length_a   1.000
_cell.length_b   1.000
_cell.length_c   1.000
_cell.angle_alpha   90.00
_cell.angle_beta   90.00
_cell.angle_gamma   90.00
#
_symmetry.space_group_name_H-M   'P 1'
#
loop_
_entity.id
_entity.type
_entity.pdbx_description
1 polymer ?
#
loop_
_entity_poly.entity_id
_entity_poly.type
_entity_poly.pdbx_seq_one_letter_code
_entity_poly.pdbx_strand_id
1 'polypeptide(L)'
;MAEIQSLARGLKILSLLADSPDGGSVTEVAEFLGVDKGSASRLVATLVKYGFAEKDPLSRRFSLGPQVVTLSRSLLTRMPLRDVAKPFLRELMRTTGECAHIGILSKDKVLYIDQVESPASL
;
A
#
# COMPACT_ATOMS: atom_id res chain seq x y z
N MET A 1 -14.81 -20.57 -8.72
CA MET A 1 -14.10 -21.10 -7.56
C MET A 1 -14.47 -20.31 -6.32
N ALA A 2 -14.76 -21.01 -5.23
CA ALA A 2 -15.10 -20.33 -3.97
C ALA A 2 -13.87 -19.64 -3.37
N GLU A 3 -14.03 -18.43 -2.90
CA GLU A 3 -12.94 -17.73 -2.22
C GLU A 3 -12.89 -18.13 -0.73
N ILE A 4 -11.70 -18.03 -0.16
CA ILE A 4 -11.50 -18.21 1.27
C ILE A 4 -11.80 -16.87 1.94
N GLN A 5 -12.86 -16.83 2.71
CA GLN A 5 -13.40 -15.58 3.26
C GLN A 5 -12.43 -14.87 4.20
N SER A 6 -11.73 -15.60 5.07
CA SER A 6 -10.76 -15.00 5.98
C SER A 6 -9.58 -14.37 5.23
N LEU A 7 -9.11 -15.03 4.18
CA LEU A 7 -8.04 -14.46 3.35
C LEU A 7 -8.51 -13.21 2.63
N ALA A 8 -9.71 -13.25 2.05
CA ALA A 8 -10.29 -12.08 1.37
C ALA A 8 -10.42 -10.90 2.33
N ARG A 9 -10.87 -11.15 3.55
CA ARG A 9 -10.99 -10.12 4.59
C ARG A 9 -9.63 -9.52 4.94
N GLY A 10 -8.59 -10.34 5.09
CA GLY A 10 -7.24 -9.86 5.35
C GLY A 10 -6.73 -8.94 4.25
N LEU A 11 -6.93 -9.32 2.99
CA LEU A 11 -6.54 -8.50 1.84
C LEU A 11 -7.30 -7.17 1.80
N LYS A 12 -8.59 -7.18 2.13
CA LYS A 12 -9.40 -5.97 2.20
C LYS A 12 -8.92 -5.02 3.30
N ILE A 13 -8.47 -5.56 4.43
CA ILE A 13 -7.89 -4.75 5.51
C ILE A 13 -6.64 -4.02 5.00
N LEU A 14 -5.76 -4.70 4.27
CA LEU A 14 -4.56 -4.07 3.72
C LEU A 14 -4.92 -2.88 2.82
N SER A 15 -5.92 -3.04 1.97
CA SER A 15 -6.40 -1.95 1.10
C SER A 15 -6.98 -0.79 1.91
N LEU A 16 -7.74 -1.09 2.96
CA LEU A 16 -8.28 -0.06 3.85
C LEU A 16 -7.17 0.74 4.52
N LEU A 17 -6.16 0.05 5.05
CA LEU A 17 -5.04 0.70 5.73
C LEU A 17 -4.20 1.54 4.75
N ALA A 18 -4.04 1.07 3.53
CA ALA A 18 -3.33 1.82 2.48
C ALA A 18 -4.02 3.15 2.16
N ASP A 19 -5.35 3.18 2.21
CA ASP A 19 -6.15 4.37 1.91
C ASP A 19 -6.39 5.26 3.14
N SER A 20 -5.86 4.89 4.30
CA SER A 20 -6.11 5.58 5.57
C SER A 20 -4.82 6.22 6.10
N PRO A 21 -4.57 7.52 5.84
CA PRO A 21 -3.32 8.17 6.24
C PRO A 21 -3.04 8.09 7.74
N ASP A 22 -4.08 8.11 8.56
CA ASP A 22 -3.96 8.06 10.02
C ASP A 22 -4.15 6.64 10.57
N GLY A 23 -4.18 5.64 9.69
CA GLY A 23 -4.41 4.26 10.07
C GLY A 23 -5.88 3.96 10.34
N GLY A 24 -6.14 2.79 10.91
CA GLY A 24 -7.49 2.33 11.23
C GLY A 24 -7.56 1.68 12.61
N SER A 25 -8.69 1.88 13.28
CA SER A 25 -8.98 1.19 14.54
C SER A 25 -9.64 -0.16 14.27
N VAL A 26 -9.65 -1.04 15.28
CA VAL A 26 -10.36 -2.31 15.19
C VAL A 26 -11.85 -2.09 14.88
N THR A 27 -12.45 -1.07 15.49
CA THR A 27 -13.85 -0.72 15.24
C THR A 27 -14.10 -0.35 13.78
N GLU A 28 -13.23 0.49 13.21
CA GLU A 28 -13.33 0.89 11.80
C GLU A 28 -13.16 -0.30 10.88
N VAL A 29 -12.21 -1.20 11.19
CA VAL A 29 -12.00 -2.42 10.41
C VAL A 29 -13.25 -3.33 10.47
N ALA A 30 -13.81 -3.50 11.66
CA ALA A 30 -15.00 -4.32 11.86
C ALA A 30 -16.19 -3.79 11.05
N GLU A 31 -16.41 -2.49 11.09
CA GLU A 31 -17.47 -1.82 10.32
C GLU A 31 -17.26 -1.97 8.82
N PHE A 32 -16.04 -1.76 8.36
CA PHE A 32 -15.68 -1.87 6.94
C PHE A 32 -15.95 -3.29 6.41
N LEU A 33 -15.61 -4.31 7.18
CA LEU A 33 -15.78 -5.70 6.79
C LEU A 33 -17.18 -6.24 7.06
N GLY A 34 -17.97 -5.56 7.90
CA GLY A 34 -19.27 -6.06 8.33
C GLY A 34 -19.16 -7.27 9.26
N VAL A 35 -18.14 -7.30 10.12
CA VAL A 35 -17.90 -8.38 11.08
C VAL A 35 -17.87 -7.84 12.51
N ASP A 36 -17.89 -8.75 13.49
CA ASP A 36 -17.76 -8.37 14.89
C ASP A 36 -16.30 -7.93 15.21
N LYS A 37 -16.15 -7.18 16.30
CA LYS A 37 -14.83 -6.69 16.72
C LYS A 37 -13.84 -7.80 17.04
N GLY A 38 -14.31 -8.91 17.59
CA GLY A 38 -13.45 -10.05 17.90
C GLY A 38 -12.83 -10.64 16.64
N SER A 39 -13.63 -10.82 15.59
CA SER A 39 -13.14 -11.30 14.30
C SER A 39 -12.17 -10.31 13.66
N ALA A 40 -12.51 -9.02 13.67
CA ALA A 40 -11.63 -7.98 13.13
C ALA A 40 -10.30 -7.95 13.88
N SER A 41 -10.34 -8.02 15.20
CA SER A 41 -9.14 -8.04 16.05
C SER A 41 -8.21 -9.19 15.72
N ARG A 42 -8.76 -10.40 15.52
CA ARG A 42 -7.96 -11.58 15.16
C ARG A 42 -7.34 -11.46 13.78
N LEU A 43 -8.09 -10.92 12.82
CA LEU A 43 -7.57 -10.70 11.47
C LEU A 43 -6.41 -9.71 11.47
N VAL A 44 -6.59 -8.59 12.16
CA VAL A 44 -5.55 -7.55 12.26
C VAL A 44 -4.32 -8.07 13.02
N ALA A 45 -4.53 -8.81 14.13
CA ALA A 45 -3.44 -9.40 14.89
C ALA A 45 -2.62 -10.37 14.04
N THR A 46 -3.27 -11.12 13.17
CA THR A 46 -2.58 -12.01 12.23
C THR A 46 -1.72 -11.21 11.25
N LEU A 47 -2.25 -10.13 10.70
CA LEU A 47 -1.48 -9.25 9.81
C LEU A 47 -0.27 -8.66 10.53
N VAL A 48 -0.43 -8.25 11.80
CA VAL A 48 0.67 -7.73 12.60
C VAL A 48 1.74 -8.80 12.83
N LYS A 49 1.31 -10.01 13.15
CA LYS A 49 2.23 -11.14 13.38
C LYS A 49 3.15 -11.39 12.18
N TYR A 50 2.62 -11.25 10.97
CA TYR A 50 3.39 -11.50 9.75
C TYR A 50 4.02 -10.24 9.15
N GLY A 51 3.93 -9.10 9.84
CA GLY A 51 4.59 -7.87 9.42
C GLY A 51 3.85 -7.04 8.39
N PHE A 52 2.61 -7.39 8.06
CA PHE A 52 1.80 -6.67 7.09
C PHE A 52 1.07 -5.47 7.69
N ALA A 53 0.94 -5.43 9.00
CA ALA A 53 0.37 -4.30 9.72
C ALA A 53 1.21 -4.00 10.94
N GLU A 54 1.13 -2.76 11.41
CA GLU A 54 1.77 -2.30 12.63
C GLU A 54 0.73 -1.61 13.50
N LYS A 55 0.89 -1.71 14.81
CA LYS A 55 0.04 -1.04 15.77
C LYS A 55 0.81 0.09 16.44
N ASP A 56 0.26 1.31 16.41
CA ASP A 56 0.80 2.41 17.19
C ASP A 56 0.44 2.18 18.66
N PRO A 57 1.45 2.10 19.56
CA PRO A 57 1.19 1.83 20.98
C PRO A 57 0.43 2.93 21.69
N LEU A 58 0.48 4.16 21.20
CA LEU A 58 -0.21 5.31 21.82
C LEU A 58 -1.65 5.43 21.32
N SER A 59 -1.85 5.54 20.02
CA SER A 59 -3.18 5.71 19.44
C SER A 59 -3.94 4.40 19.36
N ARG A 60 -3.25 3.26 19.39
CA ARG A 60 -3.77 1.90 19.19
C ARG A 60 -4.38 1.70 17.80
N ARG A 61 -4.03 2.56 16.87
CA ARG A 61 -4.46 2.46 15.47
C ARG A 61 -3.45 1.61 14.69
N PHE A 62 -3.94 0.98 13.63
CA PHE A 62 -3.12 0.12 12.77
C PHE A 62 -2.80 0.82 11.46
N SER A 63 -1.62 0.55 10.94
CA SER A 63 -1.16 1.02 9.64
C SER A 63 -0.45 -0.12 8.90
N LEU A 64 -0.08 0.11 7.63
CA LEU A 64 0.66 -0.91 6.88
C LEU A 64 2.02 -1.16 7.52
N GLY A 65 2.41 -2.42 7.56
CA GLY A 65 3.68 -2.85 8.12
C GLY A 65 4.78 -3.00 7.09
N PRO A 66 6.03 -3.22 7.54
CA PRO A 66 7.21 -3.23 6.66
C PRO A 66 7.25 -4.38 5.66
N GLN A 67 6.53 -5.48 5.89
CA GLN A 67 6.49 -6.60 4.94
C GLN A 67 5.93 -6.17 3.60
N VAL A 68 5.06 -5.16 3.56
CA VAL A 68 4.52 -4.60 2.32
C VAL A 68 5.65 -4.03 1.46
N VAL A 69 6.63 -3.36 2.07
CA VAL A 69 7.79 -2.83 1.35
C VAL A 69 8.61 -3.96 0.74
N THR A 70 8.85 -5.02 1.50
CA THR A 70 9.61 -6.18 1.03
C THR A 70 8.95 -6.82 -0.19
N LEU A 71 7.64 -7.02 -0.15
CA LEU A 71 6.90 -7.59 -1.27
C LEU A 71 6.88 -6.66 -2.48
N SER A 72 6.65 -5.37 -2.26
CA SER A 72 6.59 -4.40 -3.36
C SER A 72 7.94 -4.25 -4.04
N ARG A 73 9.03 -4.29 -3.29
CA ARG A 73 10.38 -4.23 -3.84
C ARG A 73 10.64 -5.40 -4.79
N SER A 74 10.27 -6.61 -4.38
CA SER A 74 10.41 -7.81 -5.23
C SER A 74 9.62 -7.65 -6.53
N LEU A 75 8.39 -7.18 -6.44
CA LEU A 75 7.55 -6.95 -7.61
C LEU A 75 8.14 -5.87 -8.53
N LEU A 76 8.53 -4.73 -7.97
CA LEU A 76 9.07 -3.61 -8.74
C LEU A 76 10.37 -3.97 -9.46
N THR A 77 11.22 -4.81 -8.83
CA THR A 77 12.46 -5.28 -9.45
C THR A 77 12.20 -6.10 -10.71
N ARG A 78 11.05 -6.78 -10.79
CA ARG A 78 10.67 -7.61 -11.93
C ARG A 78 9.88 -6.86 -13.01
N MET A 79 9.66 -5.56 -12.85
CA MET A 79 8.92 -4.76 -13.83
C MET A 79 9.87 -4.13 -14.85
N PRO A 80 10.01 -4.68 -16.07
CA PRO A 80 10.89 -4.11 -17.10
C PRO A 80 10.51 -2.67 -17.46
N LEU A 81 9.22 -2.35 -17.43
CA LEU A 81 8.71 -1.02 -17.73
C LEU A 81 9.34 0.04 -16.83
N ARG A 82 9.53 -0.27 -15.56
CA ARG A 82 10.15 0.64 -14.61
C ARG A 82 11.57 1.03 -15.03
N ASP A 83 12.37 0.04 -15.43
CA ASP A 83 13.75 0.27 -15.87
C ASP A 83 13.82 1.00 -17.20
N VAL A 84 12.95 0.64 -18.14
CA VAL A 84 12.88 1.29 -19.46
C VAL A 84 12.44 2.75 -19.31
N ALA A 85 11.52 3.04 -18.42
CA ALA A 85 10.96 4.38 -18.24
C ALA A 85 11.89 5.32 -17.50
N LYS A 86 12.80 4.83 -16.67
CA LYS A 86 13.66 5.65 -15.80
C LYS A 86 14.43 6.76 -16.53
N PRO A 87 15.12 6.49 -17.64
CA PRO A 87 15.82 7.55 -18.38
C PRO A 87 14.87 8.65 -18.89
N PHE A 88 13.67 8.27 -19.32
CA PHE A 88 12.67 9.22 -19.82
C PHE A 88 12.14 10.10 -18.70
N LEU A 89 11.92 9.53 -17.52
CA LEU A 89 11.51 10.32 -16.34
C LEU A 89 12.57 11.34 -15.94
N ARG A 90 13.85 10.96 -15.98
CA ARG A 90 14.97 11.86 -15.68
C ARG A 90 15.04 13.00 -16.69
N GLU A 91 14.84 12.70 -17.97
CA GLU A 91 14.86 13.71 -19.01
C GLU A 91 13.71 14.69 -18.86
N LEU A 92 12.51 14.21 -18.56
CA LEU A 92 11.37 15.07 -18.28
C LEU A 92 11.64 15.99 -17.09
N MET A 93 12.20 15.46 -16.01
CA MET A 93 12.55 16.24 -14.84
C MET A 93 13.59 17.33 -15.18
N ARG A 94 14.63 16.98 -15.93
CA ARG A 94 15.66 17.95 -16.34
C ARG A 94 15.09 19.06 -17.21
N THR A 95 14.21 18.70 -18.15
CA THR A 95 13.64 19.67 -19.10
C THR A 95 12.64 20.59 -18.44
N THR A 96 11.80 20.08 -17.54
CA THR A 96 10.71 20.83 -16.93
C THR A 96 11.06 21.44 -15.57
N GLY A 97 12.07 20.89 -14.89
CA GLY A 97 12.38 21.26 -13.50
C GLY A 97 11.38 20.72 -12.49
N GLU A 98 10.43 19.88 -12.92
CA GLU A 98 9.38 19.33 -12.09
C GLU A 98 9.60 17.84 -11.86
N CYS A 99 8.92 17.29 -10.84
CA CYS A 99 8.92 15.85 -10.60
C CYS A 99 8.26 15.13 -11.75
N ALA A 100 8.77 13.96 -12.11
CA ALA A 100 8.18 13.10 -13.13
C ALA A 100 7.80 11.75 -12.54
N HIS A 101 6.63 11.25 -12.90
CA HIS A 101 6.10 9.98 -12.40
C HIS A 101 5.70 9.08 -13.56
N ILE A 102 5.77 7.76 -13.33
CA ILE A 102 5.16 6.80 -14.22
C ILE A 102 4.10 6.02 -13.46
N GLY A 103 2.92 5.90 -14.06
CA GLY A 103 1.82 5.14 -13.50
C GLY A 103 1.29 4.14 -14.50
N ILE A 104 0.67 3.09 -14.00
CA ILE A 104 -0.04 2.12 -14.81
C ILE A 104 -1.50 2.11 -14.38
N LEU A 105 -2.39 1.83 -15.33
CA LEU A 105 -3.81 1.70 -15.03
C LEU A 105 -4.07 0.29 -14.50
N SER A 106 -4.64 0.21 -13.31
CA SER A 106 -5.01 -1.05 -12.68
C SER A 106 -6.39 -0.91 -12.05
N LYS A 107 -7.36 -1.66 -12.55
CA LYS A 107 -8.74 -1.69 -12.02
C LYS A 107 -9.31 -0.29 -11.79
N ASP A 108 -9.30 0.55 -12.81
CA ASP A 108 -9.81 1.93 -12.79
C ASP A 108 -9.03 2.89 -11.89
N LYS A 109 -7.88 2.45 -11.37
CA LYS A 109 -6.98 3.30 -10.57
C LYS A 109 -5.65 3.45 -11.26
N VAL A 110 -5.01 4.59 -11.07
CA VAL A 110 -3.63 4.80 -11.49
C VAL A 110 -2.71 4.35 -10.37
N LEU A 111 -1.82 3.40 -10.69
CA LEU A 111 -0.82 2.91 -9.77
C LEU A 111 0.53 3.50 -10.17
N TYR A 112 1.08 4.39 -9.34
CA TYR A 112 2.40 4.97 -9.58
C TYR A 112 3.48 3.98 -9.20
N ILE A 113 4.34 3.62 -10.14
CA ILE A 113 5.38 2.60 -9.94
C ILE A 113 6.78 3.16 -9.80
N ASP A 114 7.01 4.41 -10.20
CA ASP A 114 8.29 5.08 -10.02
C ASP A 114 8.13 6.59 -10.17
N GLN A 115 9.14 7.32 -9.67
CA GLN A 115 9.19 8.76 -9.80
C GLN A 115 10.66 9.25 -9.81
N VAL A 116 10.88 10.42 -10.41
CA VAL A 116 12.13 11.16 -10.29
C VAL A 116 11.78 12.53 -9.74
N GLU A 117 12.36 12.88 -8.60
CA GLU A 117 12.08 14.14 -7.93
C GLU A 117 12.94 15.26 -8.48
N SER A 118 12.36 16.46 -8.55
CA SER A 118 13.09 17.67 -8.88
C SER A 118 13.96 18.08 -7.68
N PRO A 119 15.20 18.59 -7.92
CA PRO A 119 16.00 19.16 -6.84
C PRO A 119 15.33 20.32 -6.12
N ALA A 120 14.37 21.00 -6.76
CA ALA A 120 13.60 22.08 -6.18
C ALA A 120 12.39 21.60 -5.37
N SER A 121 12.11 20.30 -5.39
CA SER A 121 11.01 19.70 -4.64
C SER A 121 11.32 19.64 -3.14
N LEU A 122 10.36 19.96 -2.34
CA LEU A 122 10.47 19.90 -0.88
C LEU A 122 9.89 18.59 -0.34
#